data_f587d4984455a385472a7a142c3b4028
#
_entry.id   f587d4984455a385472a7a142c3b4028
#
_cell.length_a   1.000
_cell.length_b   1.000
_cell.length_c   1.000
_cell.angle_alpha   90.00
_cell.angle_beta   90.00
_cell.angle_gamma   90.00
#
_symmetry.space_group_name_H-M   'P 1'
#
loop_
_entity.id
_entity.type
_entity.pdbx_description
1 polymer ?
#
loop_
_entity_poly.entity_id
_entity_poly.type
_entity_poly.pdbx_seq_one_letter_code
_entity_poly.pdbx_strand_id
1 'polypeptide(L)'
;MKESVVSRVIGLLAVFVMVWSCEMEGGNRSGIVSEQFLKIPTSARAVGIGGAQVAVAEGVSSIAFNPAGMLAVSDIGVGFTYTHWFADIQHTYAGAVKNFPGIGAIGVSLTLLTTDDMIETTPQFPEGTGRNFRASDYAVSIAYARQVTDQFRVGVNGKYIQSYLFNTEIGASSFAFDIGTLYDIPILRSHIGVSLTNIGKDVKFLQEQYSLPTALRFGVVVDVLQDVKNKLIGTLQISRLNDSEEQYNVGTEYVFNEIVALRGGWKFAYDHENFTMGVGFRLNTLGFNSVLDYGYNNFKYLPGTHSFTLEIQL
;
A
#
# COMPACT_ATOMS: atom_id res chain seq x y z
N MET A 1 -18.82 12.71 -26.89
CA MET A 1 -18.46 12.63 -25.46
C MET A 1 -19.07 11.41 -24.75
N LYS A 2 -20.34 11.04 -24.96
CA LYS A 2 -20.96 9.83 -24.34
C LYS A 2 -20.39 8.50 -24.84
N GLU A 3 -20.06 8.36 -26.12
CA GLU A 3 -19.48 7.11 -26.67
C GLU A 3 -18.10 6.76 -26.09
N SER A 4 -17.28 7.75 -25.75
CA SER A 4 -15.96 7.51 -25.18
C SER A 4 -15.99 6.98 -23.74
N VAL A 5 -16.99 7.33 -22.95
CA VAL A 5 -17.18 6.84 -21.56
C VAL A 5 -17.67 5.39 -21.58
N VAL A 6 -18.64 5.10 -22.47
CA VAL A 6 -19.16 3.73 -22.61
C VAL A 6 -18.08 2.75 -23.08
N SER A 7 -17.24 3.14 -24.04
CA SER A 7 -16.15 2.28 -24.51
C SER A 7 -15.09 2.02 -23.44
N ARG A 8 -14.84 2.98 -22.55
CA ARG A 8 -13.90 2.81 -21.41
C ARG A 8 -14.45 1.89 -20.33
N VAL A 9 -15.74 2.03 -20.00
CA VAL A 9 -16.44 1.14 -19.08
C VAL A 9 -16.50 -0.28 -19.64
N ILE A 10 -16.76 -0.44 -20.94
CA ILE A 10 -16.72 -1.74 -21.61
C ILE A 10 -15.30 -2.33 -21.59
N GLY A 11 -14.27 -1.52 -21.81
CA GLY A 11 -12.87 -1.94 -21.69
C GLY A 11 -12.51 -2.45 -20.30
N LEU A 12 -12.92 -1.76 -19.25
CA LEU A 12 -12.74 -2.20 -17.86
C LEU A 12 -13.52 -3.49 -17.57
N LEU A 13 -14.76 -3.61 -18.04
CA LEU A 13 -15.57 -4.82 -17.91
C LEU A 13 -14.96 -5.99 -18.68
N ALA A 14 -14.41 -5.77 -19.87
CA ALA A 14 -13.76 -6.81 -20.65
C ALA A 14 -12.48 -7.32 -19.98
N VAL A 15 -11.66 -6.43 -19.39
CA VAL A 15 -10.50 -6.81 -18.59
C VAL A 15 -10.93 -7.56 -17.32
N PHE A 16 -11.99 -7.13 -16.67
CA PHE A 16 -12.55 -7.81 -15.50
C PHE A 16 -13.05 -9.22 -15.83
N VAL A 17 -13.74 -9.39 -16.96
CA VAL A 17 -14.22 -10.72 -17.43
C VAL A 17 -13.08 -11.62 -17.85
N MET A 18 -12.03 -11.09 -18.52
CA MET A 18 -10.83 -11.86 -18.87
C MET A 18 -10.08 -12.39 -17.65
N VAL A 19 -10.02 -11.57 -16.59
CA VAL A 19 -9.36 -11.96 -15.34
C VAL A 19 -10.15 -13.02 -14.59
N TRP A 20 -11.48 -12.98 -14.64
CA TRP A 20 -12.35 -13.96 -13.97
C TRP A 20 -12.31 -15.36 -14.57
N SER A 21 -11.87 -15.48 -15.82
CA SER A 21 -11.78 -16.79 -16.51
C SER A 21 -10.46 -17.53 -16.28
N CYS A 22 -9.53 -16.98 -15.51
CA CYS A 22 -8.24 -17.60 -15.22
C CYS A 22 -8.25 -18.22 -13.80
N GLU A 23 -8.98 -19.32 -13.62
CA GLU A 23 -8.85 -20.18 -12.44
C GLU A 23 -7.53 -20.96 -12.55
N MET A 24 -6.52 -20.55 -11.82
CA MET A 24 -5.32 -21.35 -11.58
C MET A 24 -5.40 -21.93 -10.17
N GLU A 25 -5.44 -23.26 -10.06
CA GLU A 25 -5.34 -23.95 -8.77
C GLU A 25 -3.98 -23.67 -8.11
N GLY A 26 -3.97 -22.68 -7.22
CA GLY A 26 -2.86 -22.39 -6.32
C GLY A 26 -3.09 -23.12 -5.00
N GLY A 27 -2.16 -23.97 -4.59
CA GLY A 27 -2.23 -24.61 -3.25
C GLY A 27 -2.16 -23.55 -2.14
N ASN A 28 -2.98 -23.70 -1.11
CA ASN A 28 -2.97 -22.83 0.07
C ASN A 28 -1.63 -22.92 0.80
N ARG A 29 -0.86 -21.84 0.77
CA ARG A 29 0.47 -21.69 1.38
C ARG A 29 0.46 -20.77 2.61
N SER A 30 -0.67 -20.63 3.28
CA SER A 30 -0.83 -19.78 4.46
C SER A 30 0.15 -20.16 5.58
N GLY A 31 0.74 -19.17 6.23
CA GLY A 31 1.58 -19.37 7.43
C GLY A 31 3.06 -19.67 7.17
N ILE A 32 3.53 -19.66 5.92
CA ILE A 32 4.94 -19.91 5.58
C ILE A 32 5.81 -18.65 5.49
N VAL A 33 5.24 -17.47 5.73
CA VAL A 33 5.86 -16.16 5.51
C VAL A 33 5.88 -15.37 6.83
N SER A 34 7.00 -14.73 7.12
CA SER A 34 7.14 -13.76 8.21
C SER A 34 6.86 -12.32 7.72
N GLU A 35 7.09 -11.34 8.58
CA GLU A 35 7.05 -9.91 8.26
C GLU A 35 5.73 -9.46 7.60
N GLN A 36 4.61 -9.97 8.11
CA GLN A 36 3.27 -9.72 7.58
C GLN A 36 2.88 -8.23 7.60
N PHE A 37 3.52 -7.42 8.47
CA PHE A 37 3.30 -5.98 8.55
C PHE A 37 3.62 -5.24 7.23
N LEU A 38 4.49 -5.80 6.39
CA LEU A 38 4.81 -5.26 5.07
C LEU A 38 3.66 -5.35 4.07
N LYS A 39 2.60 -6.10 4.38
CA LYS A 39 1.38 -6.19 3.55
C LYS A 39 0.35 -5.12 3.91
N ILE A 40 0.46 -4.51 5.09
CA ILE A 40 -0.48 -3.48 5.56
C ILE A 40 -0.31 -2.23 4.68
N PRO A 41 -1.42 -1.67 4.13
CA PRO A 41 -1.33 -0.46 3.32
C PRO A 41 -0.77 0.72 4.12
N THR A 42 0.16 1.46 3.51
CA THR A 42 0.84 2.62 4.11
C THR A 42 0.13 3.95 3.84
N SER A 43 -1.11 3.92 3.36
CA SER A 43 -1.90 5.11 3.04
C SER A 43 -3.40 4.84 3.24
N ALA A 44 -4.09 5.77 3.89
CA ALA A 44 -5.54 5.72 4.06
C ALA A 44 -6.28 5.83 2.71
N ARG A 45 -5.71 6.53 1.72
CA ARG A 45 -6.21 6.54 0.34
C ARG A 45 -6.19 5.15 -0.27
N ALA A 46 -5.09 4.43 -0.12
CA ALA A 46 -4.95 3.07 -0.60
C ALA A 46 -5.97 2.13 0.06
N VAL A 47 -6.17 2.26 1.37
CA VAL A 47 -7.23 1.53 2.10
C VAL A 47 -8.58 1.83 1.49
N GLY A 48 -8.94 3.11 1.30
CA GLY A 48 -10.24 3.54 0.82
C GLY A 48 -10.61 3.03 -0.57
N ILE A 49 -9.62 2.80 -1.46
CA ILE A 49 -9.82 2.26 -2.82
C ILE A 49 -9.63 0.73 -2.90
N GLY A 50 -9.85 0.01 -1.80
CA GLY A 50 -9.75 -1.44 -1.79
C GLY A 50 -8.33 -2.00 -1.89
N GLY A 51 -7.29 -1.20 -1.69
CA GLY A 51 -5.91 -1.61 -1.92
C GLY A 51 -5.48 -1.65 -3.39
N ALA A 52 -6.32 -1.20 -4.32
CA ALA A 52 -6.03 -1.16 -5.76
C ALA A 52 -5.13 0.04 -6.10
N GLN A 53 -3.92 0.07 -5.55
CA GLN A 53 -3.05 1.24 -5.46
C GLN A 53 -1.87 1.26 -6.44
N VAL A 54 -1.51 0.14 -7.05
CA VAL A 54 -0.25 0.02 -7.81
C VAL A 54 -0.20 0.93 -9.04
N ALA A 55 -1.35 1.16 -9.70
CA ALA A 55 -1.46 2.04 -10.87
C ALA A 55 -1.79 3.49 -10.52
N VAL A 56 -2.36 3.75 -9.33
CA VAL A 56 -2.65 5.11 -8.82
C VAL A 56 -1.55 5.61 -7.88
N ALA A 57 -0.38 4.95 -7.91
CA ALA A 57 0.74 5.27 -7.05
C ALA A 57 1.17 6.72 -7.23
N GLU A 58 1.07 7.51 -6.18
CA GLU A 58 1.54 8.89 -6.12
C GLU A 58 1.87 9.28 -4.68
N GLY A 59 2.73 10.30 -4.53
CA GLY A 59 3.08 10.84 -3.23
C GLY A 59 4.10 10.01 -2.45
N VAL A 60 4.23 10.34 -1.18
CA VAL A 60 5.26 9.77 -0.28
C VAL A 60 4.99 8.30 0.03
N SER A 61 3.73 7.91 0.18
CA SER A 61 3.35 6.53 0.51
C SER A 61 3.69 5.54 -0.61
N SER A 62 3.89 6.02 -1.85
CA SER A 62 4.24 5.17 -3.00
C SER A 62 5.58 4.44 -2.84
N ILE A 63 6.50 4.93 -2.00
CA ILE A 63 7.77 4.26 -1.68
C ILE A 63 7.55 2.78 -1.33
N ALA A 64 6.49 2.48 -0.56
CA ALA A 64 6.27 1.16 0.00
C ALA A 64 5.63 0.15 -0.98
N PHE A 65 4.92 0.60 -2.02
CA PHE A 65 4.16 -0.31 -2.90
C PHE A 65 4.42 -0.16 -4.40
N ASN A 66 4.80 1.03 -4.87
CA ASN A 66 5.29 1.27 -6.23
C ASN A 66 6.17 2.52 -6.26
N PRO A 67 7.48 2.40 -6.08
CA PRO A 67 8.37 3.55 -5.92
C PRO A 67 8.42 4.49 -7.14
N ALA A 68 7.96 4.06 -8.33
CA ALA A 68 7.82 4.95 -9.49
C ALA A 68 6.84 6.10 -9.26
N GLY A 69 5.90 5.96 -8.31
CA GLY A 69 4.92 6.99 -7.95
C GLY A 69 5.51 8.19 -7.21
N MET A 70 6.74 8.11 -6.69
CA MET A 70 7.41 9.24 -6.04
C MET A 70 7.60 10.44 -6.97
N LEU A 71 7.67 10.21 -8.28
CA LEU A 71 7.81 11.28 -9.28
C LEU A 71 6.59 12.20 -9.40
N ALA A 72 5.47 11.85 -8.75
CA ALA A 72 4.31 12.73 -8.63
C ALA A 72 4.50 13.85 -7.59
N VAL A 73 5.50 13.75 -6.71
CA VAL A 73 5.88 14.83 -5.78
C VAL A 73 6.58 15.94 -6.56
N SER A 74 6.08 17.17 -6.44
CA SER A 74 6.57 18.30 -7.24
C SER A 74 7.99 18.74 -6.84
N ASP A 75 8.23 18.91 -5.56
CA ASP A 75 9.55 19.27 -5.03
C ASP A 75 9.89 18.45 -3.78
N ILE A 76 9.32 18.77 -2.64
CA ILE A 76 9.46 18.01 -1.39
C ILE A 76 8.09 17.56 -0.94
N GLY A 77 7.98 16.27 -0.58
CA GLY A 77 6.80 15.70 0.07
C GLY A 77 7.19 15.05 1.39
N VAL A 78 6.37 15.22 2.40
CA VAL A 78 6.44 14.49 3.66
C VAL A 78 5.08 13.87 3.94
N GLY A 79 5.08 12.63 4.45
CA GLY A 79 3.85 11.90 4.69
C GLY A 79 3.92 11.11 5.99
N PHE A 80 2.78 11.02 6.66
CA PHE A 80 2.60 10.25 7.87
C PHE A 80 1.27 9.52 7.80
N THR A 81 1.27 8.22 8.13
CA THR A 81 0.07 7.39 8.24
C THR A 81 0.07 6.65 9.56
N TYR A 82 -1.06 6.70 10.24
CA TYR A 82 -1.34 5.91 11.43
C TYR A 82 -2.53 5.00 11.16
N THR A 83 -2.38 3.71 11.42
CA THR A 83 -3.45 2.72 11.30
C THR A 83 -3.65 2.03 12.65
N HIS A 84 -4.85 2.18 13.19
CA HIS A 84 -5.31 1.38 14.33
C HIS A 84 -5.75 0.02 13.80
N TRP A 85 -4.96 -1.00 14.10
CA TRP A 85 -5.21 -2.39 13.72
C TRP A 85 -6.00 -3.08 14.84
N PHE A 86 -6.52 -4.27 14.57
CA PHE A 86 -7.18 -5.05 15.63
C PHE A 86 -6.17 -5.55 16.67
N ALA A 87 -6.67 -5.99 17.85
CA ALA A 87 -5.87 -6.46 18.99
C ALA A 87 -4.86 -5.42 19.50
N ASP A 88 -5.24 -4.13 19.49
CA ASP A 88 -4.44 -2.99 19.95
C ASP A 88 -3.06 -2.88 19.28
N ILE A 89 -2.94 -3.46 18.09
CA ILE A 89 -1.76 -3.33 17.25
C ILE A 89 -1.82 -1.97 16.54
N GLN A 90 -0.68 -1.30 16.51
CA GLN A 90 -0.51 -0.01 15.86
C GLN A 90 0.45 -0.15 14.69
N HIS A 91 0.03 0.32 13.52
CA HIS A 91 0.90 0.40 12.35
C HIS A 91 1.10 1.84 11.95
N THR A 92 2.34 2.26 11.86
CA THR A 92 2.74 3.64 11.54
C THR A 92 3.65 3.64 10.33
N TYR A 93 3.42 4.58 9.43
CA TYR A 93 4.28 4.86 8.29
C TYR A 93 4.64 6.34 8.30
N ALA A 94 5.92 6.63 8.07
CA ALA A 94 6.40 8.00 7.86
C ALA A 94 7.40 7.99 6.70
N GLY A 95 7.40 9.04 5.91
CA GLY A 95 8.34 9.13 4.79
C GLY A 95 8.53 10.55 4.29
N ALA A 96 9.56 10.72 3.49
CA ALA A 96 9.86 11.96 2.78
C ALA A 96 10.41 11.64 1.38
N VAL A 97 10.06 12.49 0.43
CA VAL A 97 10.51 12.42 -0.96
C VAL A 97 11.01 13.79 -1.37
N LYS A 98 12.14 13.82 -2.06
CA LYS A 98 12.65 15.01 -2.75
C LYS A 98 12.79 14.69 -4.23
N ASN A 99 12.16 15.48 -5.07
CA ASN A 99 12.29 15.39 -6.52
C ASN A 99 13.37 16.38 -6.99
N PHE A 100 14.31 15.87 -7.78
CA PHE A 100 15.40 16.65 -8.39
C PHE A 100 15.14 16.73 -9.89
N PRO A 101 14.81 17.91 -10.45
CA PRO A 101 14.55 18.07 -11.87
C PRO A 101 15.68 17.50 -12.75
N GLY A 102 15.33 16.65 -13.71
CA GLY A 102 16.28 16.00 -14.63
C GLY A 102 17.07 14.81 -14.06
N ILE A 103 17.06 14.61 -12.74
CA ILE A 103 17.74 13.50 -12.07
C ILE A 103 16.74 12.41 -11.70
N GLY A 104 15.66 12.77 -11.01
CA GLY A 104 14.65 11.85 -10.49
C GLY A 104 14.32 12.15 -9.03
N ALA A 105 13.51 11.30 -8.41
CA ALA A 105 13.09 11.43 -7.01
C ALA A 105 13.85 10.48 -6.10
N ILE A 106 14.27 10.98 -4.94
CA ILE A 106 14.85 10.18 -3.86
C ILE A 106 13.86 10.21 -2.70
N GLY A 107 13.60 9.05 -2.11
CA GLY A 107 12.70 8.88 -0.99
C GLY A 107 13.34 8.10 0.15
N VAL A 108 12.90 8.40 1.38
CA VAL A 108 13.20 7.64 2.58
C VAL A 108 11.91 7.36 3.33
N SER A 109 11.79 6.19 3.94
CA SER A 109 10.61 5.89 4.76
C SER A 109 10.93 4.96 5.92
N LEU A 110 10.06 5.02 6.93
CA LEU A 110 10.01 4.14 8.09
C LEU A 110 8.60 3.56 8.18
N THR A 111 8.51 2.25 8.23
CA THR A 111 7.29 1.52 8.60
C THR A 111 7.52 0.87 9.96
N LEU A 112 6.57 1.00 10.87
CA LEU A 112 6.65 0.47 12.22
C LEU A 112 5.34 -0.23 12.57
N LEU A 113 5.42 -1.43 13.11
CA LEU A 113 4.31 -2.12 13.74
C LEU A 113 4.67 -2.42 15.18
N THR A 114 3.76 -2.12 16.11
CA THR A 114 3.96 -2.38 17.54
C THR A 114 2.69 -2.93 18.15
N THR A 115 2.84 -3.86 19.10
CA THR A 115 1.75 -4.29 19.99
C THR A 115 1.74 -3.41 21.24
N ASP A 116 0.63 -3.43 21.97
CA ASP A 116 0.63 -2.95 23.34
C ASP A 116 1.46 -3.85 24.27
N ASP A 117 1.68 -3.41 25.50
CA ASP A 117 2.41 -4.18 26.50
C ASP A 117 1.62 -5.43 26.90
N MET A 118 2.24 -6.60 26.77
CA MET A 118 1.70 -7.89 27.15
C MET A 118 2.34 -8.34 28.44
N ILE A 119 1.53 -8.91 29.36
CA ILE A 119 2.02 -9.45 30.63
C ILE A 119 2.76 -10.76 30.36
N GLU A 120 4.00 -10.86 30.83
CA GLU A 120 4.75 -12.11 30.80
C GLU A 120 4.15 -13.10 31.82
N THR A 121 3.74 -14.27 31.35
CA THR A 121 3.25 -15.35 32.18
C THR A 121 4.14 -16.61 32.06
N THR A 122 4.28 -17.35 33.11
CA THR A 122 4.98 -18.65 33.12
C THR A 122 4.12 -19.71 33.83
N PRO A 123 4.41 -21.01 33.68
CA PRO A 123 3.69 -22.03 34.41
C PRO A 123 3.73 -21.86 35.94
N GLN A 124 4.77 -21.21 36.45
CA GLN A 124 4.94 -20.91 37.88
C GLN A 124 4.22 -19.62 38.30
N PHE A 125 4.01 -18.68 37.37
CA PHE A 125 3.36 -17.39 37.59
C PHE A 125 2.30 -17.16 36.53
N PRO A 126 1.15 -17.87 36.60
CA PRO A 126 0.10 -17.75 35.55
C PRO A 126 -0.61 -16.40 35.55
N GLU A 127 -0.61 -15.66 36.64
CA GLU A 127 -1.20 -14.33 36.78
C GLU A 127 -0.21 -13.21 36.38
N GLY A 128 1.03 -13.58 36.06
CA GLY A 128 2.09 -12.66 35.60
C GLY A 128 3.34 -12.71 36.44
N THR A 129 4.49 -12.56 35.81
CA THR A 129 5.81 -12.50 36.47
C THR A 129 6.12 -11.10 37.03
N GLY A 130 5.27 -10.12 36.80
CA GLY A 130 5.52 -8.68 37.07
C GLY A 130 6.35 -8.00 35.97
N ARG A 131 6.67 -8.68 34.88
CA ARG A 131 7.34 -8.12 33.70
C ARG A 131 6.34 -8.00 32.55
N ASN A 132 6.52 -6.96 31.72
CA ASN A 132 5.81 -6.82 30.47
C ASN A 132 6.79 -6.98 29.29
N PHE A 133 6.27 -7.46 28.18
CA PHE A 133 6.99 -7.51 26.91
C PHE A 133 6.14 -6.93 25.77
N ARG A 134 6.81 -6.60 24.68
CA ARG A 134 6.20 -6.03 23.47
C ARG A 134 6.83 -6.68 22.24
N ALA A 135 6.02 -6.96 21.23
CA ALA A 135 6.50 -7.27 19.89
C ALA A 135 6.56 -5.99 19.04
N SER A 136 7.58 -5.87 18.22
CA SER A 136 7.73 -4.73 17.33
C SER A 136 8.50 -5.10 16.07
N ASP A 137 8.00 -4.63 14.93
CA ASP A 137 8.62 -4.80 13.62
C ASP A 137 8.84 -3.44 12.99
N TYR A 138 9.98 -3.23 12.35
CA TYR A 138 10.20 -2.02 11.59
C TYR A 138 10.95 -2.27 10.29
N ALA A 139 10.70 -1.42 9.30
CA ALA A 139 11.41 -1.39 8.04
C ALA A 139 11.83 0.04 7.72
N VAL A 140 13.13 0.23 7.49
CA VAL A 140 13.70 1.49 6.99
C VAL A 140 13.99 1.32 5.51
N SER A 141 13.61 2.31 4.69
CA SER A 141 13.72 2.24 3.24
C SER A 141 14.45 3.45 2.66
N ILE A 142 15.17 3.19 1.57
CA ILE A 142 15.71 4.22 0.68
C ILE A 142 15.29 3.86 -0.74
N ALA A 143 14.66 4.82 -1.44
CA ALA A 143 14.10 4.62 -2.75
C ALA A 143 14.61 5.66 -3.75
N TYR A 144 14.66 5.25 -5.01
CA TYR A 144 14.97 6.12 -6.15
C TYR A 144 13.97 5.86 -7.28
N ALA A 145 13.50 6.94 -7.91
CA ALA A 145 12.64 6.84 -9.09
C ALA A 145 13.10 7.79 -10.18
N ARG A 146 12.94 7.36 -11.43
CA ARG A 146 13.30 8.15 -12.61
C ARG A 146 12.25 8.00 -13.72
N GLN A 147 11.99 9.10 -14.40
CA GLN A 147 11.27 9.10 -15.66
C GLN A 147 12.22 8.71 -16.79
N VAL A 148 11.92 7.61 -17.47
CA VAL A 148 12.77 7.05 -18.55
C VAL A 148 12.32 7.60 -19.91
N THR A 149 11.01 7.70 -20.12
CA THR A 149 10.39 8.36 -21.28
C THR A 149 9.23 9.24 -20.80
N ASP A 150 8.62 10.03 -21.68
CA ASP A 150 7.47 10.88 -21.33
C ASP A 150 6.29 10.07 -20.73
N GLN A 151 6.24 8.78 -21.01
CA GLN A 151 5.14 7.90 -20.58
C GLN A 151 5.58 6.83 -19.58
N PHE A 152 6.89 6.60 -19.38
CA PHE A 152 7.40 5.47 -18.60
C PHE A 152 8.26 5.93 -17.44
N ARG A 153 7.84 5.52 -16.24
CA ARG A 153 8.50 5.79 -14.96
C ARG A 153 8.91 4.47 -14.31
N VAL A 154 10.09 4.46 -13.72
CA VAL A 154 10.64 3.30 -12.99
C VAL A 154 11.12 3.75 -11.62
N GLY A 155 10.93 2.91 -10.63
CA GLY A 155 11.45 3.14 -9.28
C GLY A 155 11.99 1.86 -8.66
N VAL A 156 12.96 2.02 -7.77
CA VAL A 156 13.54 0.95 -6.96
C VAL A 156 13.54 1.37 -5.50
N ASN A 157 13.44 0.42 -4.59
CA ASN A 157 13.47 0.65 -3.16
C ASN A 157 14.30 -0.45 -2.48
N GLY A 158 15.19 -0.07 -1.59
CA GLY A 158 15.92 -0.98 -0.72
C GLY A 158 15.43 -0.84 0.71
N LYS A 159 15.18 -1.96 1.40
CA LYS A 159 14.66 -2.02 2.76
C LYS A 159 15.58 -2.78 3.68
N TYR A 160 15.80 -2.26 4.88
CA TYR A 160 16.28 -3.01 6.02
C TYR A 160 15.10 -3.29 6.95
N ILE A 161 14.89 -4.54 7.29
CA ILE A 161 13.75 -5.04 8.08
C ILE A 161 14.32 -5.62 9.36
N GLN A 162 13.69 -5.31 10.50
CA GLN A 162 14.05 -5.83 11.81
C GLN A 162 12.78 -6.13 12.59
N SER A 163 12.71 -7.34 13.15
CA SER A 163 11.62 -7.79 14.01
C SER A 163 12.12 -8.17 15.37
N TYR A 164 11.32 -7.88 16.40
CA TYR A 164 11.52 -8.29 17.79
C TYR A 164 10.24 -8.91 18.31
N LEU A 165 10.33 -10.17 18.77
CA LEU A 165 9.19 -10.93 19.31
C LEU A 165 9.03 -10.77 20.81
N PHE A 166 10.11 -10.54 21.53
CA PHE A 166 10.12 -10.40 22.98
C PHE A 166 11.09 -9.28 23.37
N ASN A 167 10.60 -8.05 23.35
CA ASN A 167 11.42 -6.86 23.45
C ASN A 167 12.61 -6.95 22.46
N THR A 168 13.85 -6.90 22.96
CA THR A 168 15.07 -7.06 22.14
C THR A 168 15.75 -8.43 22.32
N GLU A 169 15.15 -9.35 23.08
CA GLU A 169 15.78 -10.63 23.42
C GLU A 169 15.71 -11.63 22.25
N ILE A 170 14.60 -11.62 21.50
CA ILE A 170 14.43 -12.46 20.30
C ILE A 170 14.18 -11.54 19.11
N GLY A 171 15.13 -11.43 18.23
CA GLY A 171 15.05 -10.60 17.04
C GLY A 171 15.57 -11.28 15.79
N ALA A 172 15.11 -10.79 14.66
CA ALA A 172 15.57 -11.22 13.35
C ALA A 172 15.62 -10.03 12.38
N SER A 173 16.56 -10.09 11.42
CA SER A 173 16.70 -9.02 10.43
C SER A 173 16.84 -9.57 9.02
N SER A 174 16.44 -8.77 8.05
CA SER A 174 16.59 -9.08 6.63
C SER A 174 16.73 -7.81 5.79
N PHE A 175 17.15 -8.00 4.54
CA PHE A 175 17.15 -6.98 3.50
C PHE A 175 16.19 -7.40 2.39
N ALA A 176 15.45 -6.43 1.87
CA ALA A 176 14.56 -6.62 0.74
C ALA A 176 14.70 -5.49 -0.28
N PHE A 177 14.29 -5.79 -1.50
CA PHE A 177 14.25 -4.85 -2.61
C PHE A 177 12.88 -4.84 -3.26
N ASP A 178 12.47 -3.68 -3.77
CA ASP A 178 11.28 -3.51 -4.56
C ASP A 178 11.63 -2.88 -5.90
N ILE A 179 10.86 -3.24 -6.92
CA ILE A 179 10.89 -2.61 -8.23
C ILE A 179 9.47 -2.25 -8.60
N GLY A 180 9.28 -1.03 -9.10
CA GLY A 180 7.98 -0.55 -9.54
C GLY A 180 8.07 0.21 -10.85
N THR A 181 7.00 0.13 -11.63
CA THR A 181 6.87 0.85 -12.90
C THR A 181 5.49 1.44 -13.04
N LEU A 182 5.41 2.59 -13.73
CA LEU A 182 4.17 3.22 -14.16
C LEU A 182 4.28 3.57 -15.64
N TYR A 183 3.23 3.25 -16.40
CA TYR A 183 3.11 3.56 -17.81
C TYR A 183 1.82 4.33 -18.09
N ASP A 184 1.95 5.50 -18.65
CA ASP A 184 0.84 6.40 -18.98
C ASP A 184 0.34 6.11 -20.40
N ILE A 185 -0.98 5.92 -20.56
CA ILE A 185 -1.64 5.71 -21.86
C ILE A 185 -2.53 6.92 -22.16
N PRO A 186 -2.00 7.97 -22.82
CA PRO A 186 -2.70 9.25 -22.97
C PRO A 186 -4.03 9.15 -23.72
N ILE A 187 -4.09 8.28 -24.77
CA ILE A 187 -5.29 8.11 -25.62
C ILE A 187 -6.48 7.60 -24.78
N LEU A 188 -6.21 6.72 -23.80
CA LEU A 188 -7.24 6.14 -22.93
C LEU A 188 -7.40 6.91 -21.62
N ARG A 189 -6.57 7.90 -21.34
CA ARG A 189 -6.46 8.57 -20.04
C ARG A 189 -6.37 7.55 -18.91
N SER A 190 -5.48 6.60 -19.06
CA SER A 190 -5.30 5.48 -18.17
C SER A 190 -3.83 5.29 -17.84
N HIS A 191 -3.56 4.66 -16.72
CA HIS A 191 -2.20 4.31 -16.30
C HIS A 191 -2.16 2.82 -15.97
N ILE A 192 -1.05 2.19 -16.31
CA ILE A 192 -0.74 0.82 -15.90
C ILE A 192 0.38 0.88 -14.88
N GLY A 193 0.22 0.16 -13.80
CA GLY A 193 1.25 0.01 -12.77
C GLY A 193 1.62 -1.45 -12.58
N VAL A 194 2.91 -1.71 -12.44
CA VAL A 194 3.43 -3.02 -12.06
C VAL A 194 4.42 -2.84 -10.92
N SER A 195 4.36 -3.69 -9.92
CA SER A 195 5.37 -3.72 -8.87
C SER A 195 5.67 -5.15 -8.44
N LEU A 196 6.93 -5.39 -8.11
CA LEU A 196 7.41 -6.59 -7.44
C LEU A 196 8.10 -6.13 -6.16
N THR A 197 7.54 -6.52 -5.01
CA THR A 197 7.95 -6.00 -3.70
C THR A 197 8.42 -7.10 -2.78
N ASN A 198 9.26 -6.73 -1.80
CA ASN A 198 9.79 -7.59 -0.75
C ASN A 198 10.60 -8.78 -1.28
N ILE A 199 11.40 -8.57 -2.33
CA ILE A 199 12.35 -9.56 -2.83
C ILE A 199 13.57 -9.53 -1.91
N GLY A 200 13.81 -10.58 -1.15
CA GLY A 200 14.93 -10.56 -0.21
C GLY A 200 15.29 -11.92 0.33
N LYS A 201 16.19 -11.92 1.31
CA LYS A 201 16.58 -13.13 2.01
C LYS A 201 15.52 -13.51 3.03
N ASP A 202 15.39 -14.81 3.27
CA ASP A 202 14.56 -15.34 4.34
C ASP A 202 14.98 -14.77 5.70
N VAL A 203 14.01 -14.54 6.55
CA VAL A 203 14.21 -14.10 7.92
C VAL A 203 14.43 -15.33 8.80
N LYS A 204 15.44 -15.28 9.66
CA LYS A 204 15.74 -16.39 10.57
C LYS A 204 15.41 -16.02 12.00
N PHE A 205 14.38 -16.67 12.55
CA PHE A 205 14.07 -16.63 13.98
C PHE A 205 14.60 -17.89 14.65
N LEU A 206 15.51 -17.72 15.60
CA LEU A 206 16.16 -18.84 16.32
C LEU A 206 16.79 -19.86 15.31
N GLN A 207 16.09 -20.93 15.00
CA GLN A 207 16.55 -21.99 14.10
C GLN A 207 15.72 -22.10 12.81
N GLU A 208 14.52 -21.53 12.77
CA GLU A 208 13.60 -21.61 11.65
C GLU A 208 13.78 -20.42 10.69
N GLN A 209 13.59 -20.69 9.40
CA GLN A 209 13.66 -19.67 8.33
C GLN A 209 12.30 -19.50 7.70
N TYR A 210 11.93 -18.23 7.48
CA TYR A 210 10.65 -17.84 6.87
C TYR A 210 10.90 -16.86 5.74
N SER A 211 10.23 -17.07 4.62
CA SER A 211 10.33 -16.17 3.48
C SER A 211 9.71 -14.81 3.79
N LEU A 212 10.16 -13.77 3.09
CA LEU A 212 9.50 -12.46 3.09
C LEU A 212 8.20 -12.52 2.28
N PRO A 213 7.21 -11.63 2.56
CA PRO A 213 5.94 -11.56 1.83
C PRO A 213 6.13 -10.95 0.44
N THR A 214 6.79 -11.68 -0.44
CA THR A 214 7.02 -11.25 -1.83
C THR A 214 5.69 -11.15 -2.56
N ALA A 215 5.45 -10.02 -3.25
CA ALA A 215 4.21 -9.77 -3.96
C ALA A 215 4.46 -9.17 -5.34
N LEU A 216 3.91 -9.80 -6.36
CA LEU A 216 3.76 -9.24 -7.70
C LEU A 216 2.38 -8.60 -7.82
N ARG A 217 2.32 -7.32 -8.21
CA ARG A 217 1.08 -6.59 -8.42
C ARG A 217 1.03 -6.01 -9.82
N PHE A 218 -0.09 -6.15 -10.45
CA PHE A 218 -0.43 -5.51 -11.71
C PHE A 218 -1.73 -4.72 -11.53
N GLY A 219 -1.78 -3.49 -11.99
CA GLY A 219 -2.97 -2.67 -11.89
C GLY A 219 -3.17 -1.75 -13.08
N VAL A 220 -4.42 -1.36 -13.23
CA VAL A 220 -4.86 -0.39 -14.23
C VAL A 220 -5.76 0.64 -13.55
N VAL A 221 -5.57 1.90 -13.88
CA VAL A 221 -6.50 2.98 -13.53
C VAL A 221 -6.98 3.69 -14.78
N VAL A 222 -8.24 4.06 -14.78
CA VAL A 222 -8.88 4.79 -15.88
C VAL A 222 -9.58 6.03 -15.34
N ASP A 223 -9.34 7.18 -15.97
CA ASP A 223 -10.12 8.38 -15.74
C ASP A 223 -11.50 8.24 -16.41
N VAL A 224 -12.53 7.93 -15.60
CA VAL A 224 -13.91 7.73 -16.07
C VAL A 224 -14.56 9.07 -16.41
N LEU A 225 -14.38 10.04 -15.53
CA LEU A 225 -14.85 11.42 -15.69
C LEU A 225 -13.76 12.39 -15.25
N GLN A 226 -13.52 13.39 -16.05
CA GLN A 226 -12.65 14.51 -15.68
C GLN A 226 -13.16 15.78 -16.30
N ASP A 227 -13.56 16.72 -15.47
CA ASP A 227 -13.82 18.11 -15.83
C ASP A 227 -12.90 19.05 -15.01
N VAL A 228 -13.14 20.36 -15.06
CA VAL A 228 -12.30 21.38 -14.41
C VAL A 228 -12.29 21.22 -12.87
N LYS A 229 -13.35 20.67 -12.28
CA LYS A 229 -13.55 20.62 -10.82
C LYS A 229 -13.73 19.22 -10.27
N ASN A 230 -14.07 18.26 -11.12
CA ASN A 230 -14.46 16.93 -10.69
C ASN A 230 -13.64 15.87 -11.43
N LYS A 231 -13.18 14.88 -10.71
CA LYS A 231 -12.48 13.73 -11.26
C LYS A 231 -13.05 12.45 -10.68
N LEU A 232 -13.39 11.49 -11.54
CA LEU A 232 -13.78 10.13 -11.16
C LEU A 232 -12.81 9.15 -11.80
N ILE A 233 -12.17 8.34 -11.00
CA ILE A 233 -11.32 7.24 -11.46
C ILE A 233 -11.92 5.90 -11.03
N GLY A 234 -11.66 4.89 -11.87
CA GLY A 234 -11.84 3.49 -11.53
C GLY A 234 -10.50 2.77 -11.59
N THR A 235 -10.22 1.93 -10.63
CA THR A 235 -8.96 1.16 -10.56
C THR A 235 -9.22 -0.31 -10.33
N LEU A 236 -8.40 -1.14 -10.96
CA LEU A 236 -8.37 -2.60 -10.81
C LEU A 236 -6.93 -3.01 -10.53
N GLN A 237 -6.75 -3.94 -9.60
CA GLN A 237 -5.45 -4.53 -9.30
C GLN A 237 -5.57 -6.04 -9.13
N ILE A 238 -4.60 -6.75 -9.63
CA ILE A 238 -4.36 -8.18 -9.38
C ILE A 238 -3.07 -8.29 -8.60
N SER A 239 -3.10 -9.06 -7.54
CA SER A 239 -1.95 -9.29 -6.67
C SER A 239 -1.71 -10.78 -6.50
N ARG A 240 -0.47 -11.23 -6.69
CA ARG A 240 -0.02 -12.57 -6.39
C ARG A 240 1.05 -12.50 -5.31
N LEU A 241 0.73 -13.00 -4.15
CA LEU A 241 1.65 -13.14 -3.03
C LEU A 241 2.18 -14.57 -3.00
N ASN A 242 3.33 -14.77 -2.37
CA ASN A 242 3.93 -16.11 -2.24
C ASN A 242 3.25 -17.01 -1.19
N ASP A 243 2.36 -16.45 -0.36
CA ASP A 243 1.67 -17.14 0.72
C ASP A 243 0.12 -17.11 0.63
N SER A 244 -0.43 -16.63 -0.47
CA SER A 244 -1.88 -16.62 -0.70
C SER A 244 -2.21 -16.89 -2.17
N GLU A 245 -3.48 -17.18 -2.43
CA GLU A 245 -4.02 -17.21 -3.79
C GLU A 245 -4.02 -15.81 -4.41
N GLU A 246 -4.32 -15.74 -5.70
CA GLU A 246 -4.42 -14.47 -6.41
C GLU A 246 -5.57 -13.64 -5.85
N GLN A 247 -5.26 -12.39 -5.54
CA GLN A 247 -6.18 -11.44 -4.95
C GLN A 247 -6.55 -10.36 -5.97
N TYR A 248 -7.81 -9.96 -5.99
CA TYR A 248 -8.33 -8.94 -6.90
C TYR A 248 -8.91 -7.79 -6.11
N ASN A 249 -8.51 -6.58 -6.48
CA ASN A 249 -8.93 -5.35 -5.82
C ASN A 249 -9.59 -4.43 -6.85
N VAL A 250 -10.77 -3.93 -6.53
CA VAL A 250 -11.48 -2.93 -7.33
C VAL A 250 -11.71 -1.70 -6.48
N GLY A 251 -11.44 -0.54 -7.04
CA GLY A 251 -11.61 0.72 -6.34
C GLY A 251 -12.12 1.83 -7.22
N THR A 252 -12.71 2.83 -6.59
CA THR A 252 -13.12 4.08 -7.21
C THR A 252 -12.81 5.24 -6.29
N GLU A 253 -12.41 6.38 -6.89
CA GLU A 253 -12.22 7.65 -6.19
C GLU A 253 -12.94 8.73 -6.98
N TYR A 254 -13.83 9.46 -6.31
CA TYR A 254 -14.47 10.65 -6.83
C TYR A 254 -13.97 11.88 -6.07
N VAL A 255 -13.32 12.78 -6.78
CA VAL A 255 -12.83 14.06 -6.25
C VAL A 255 -13.81 15.15 -6.68
N PHE A 256 -14.47 15.75 -5.69
CA PHE A 256 -15.42 16.83 -5.87
C PHE A 256 -14.73 18.18 -5.62
N ASN A 257 -14.87 19.08 -6.59
CA ASN A 257 -14.38 20.45 -6.53
C ASN A 257 -12.88 20.58 -6.20
N GLU A 258 -12.10 19.55 -6.54
CA GLU A 258 -10.66 19.40 -6.20
C GLU A 258 -10.34 19.37 -4.69
N ILE A 259 -11.37 19.40 -3.82
CA ILE A 259 -11.23 19.51 -2.37
C ILE A 259 -11.57 18.21 -1.67
N VAL A 260 -12.73 17.60 -1.97
CA VAL A 260 -13.23 16.44 -1.25
C VAL A 260 -13.10 15.21 -2.12
N ALA A 261 -12.42 14.17 -1.60
CA ALA A 261 -12.34 12.87 -2.23
C ALA A 261 -13.22 11.87 -1.48
N LEU A 262 -14.09 11.18 -2.22
CA LEU A 262 -14.88 10.04 -1.72
C LEU A 262 -14.36 8.78 -2.38
N ARG A 263 -14.18 7.72 -1.59
CA ARG A 263 -13.57 6.47 -2.05
C ARG A 263 -14.38 5.27 -1.63
N GLY A 264 -14.42 4.28 -2.49
CA GLY A 264 -15.00 2.98 -2.20
C GLY A 264 -14.20 1.89 -2.90
N GLY A 265 -14.11 0.73 -2.27
CA GLY A 265 -13.40 -0.40 -2.84
C GLY A 265 -13.95 -1.73 -2.39
N TRP A 266 -13.58 -2.77 -3.13
CA TRP A 266 -13.92 -4.14 -2.84
C TRP A 266 -12.72 -5.06 -3.07
N LYS A 267 -12.54 -6.02 -2.16
CA LYS A 267 -11.48 -7.03 -2.19
C LYS A 267 -12.10 -8.41 -2.45
N PHE A 268 -11.69 -9.04 -3.53
CA PHE A 268 -12.13 -10.38 -3.92
C PHE A 268 -11.01 -11.38 -3.68
N ALA A 269 -11.35 -12.62 -3.38
CA ALA A 269 -10.42 -13.69 -3.03
C ALA A 269 -9.57 -13.38 -1.79
N TYR A 270 -10.15 -12.65 -0.83
CA TYR A 270 -9.61 -12.44 0.50
C TYR A 270 -10.43 -13.24 1.51
N ASP A 271 -9.76 -13.94 2.43
CA ASP A 271 -10.42 -14.77 3.44
C ASP A 271 -11.27 -13.93 4.39
N HIS A 272 -10.76 -12.79 4.81
CA HIS A 272 -11.31 -12.01 5.91
C HIS A 272 -11.70 -10.58 5.54
N GLU A 273 -11.15 -10.01 4.47
CA GLU A 273 -11.41 -8.64 4.04
C GLU A 273 -12.44 -8.59 2.90
N ASN A 274 -13.22 -7.51 2.81
CA ASN A 274 -14.19 -7.35 1.74
C ASN A 274 -14.32 -5.90 1.26
N PHE A 275 -15.18 -5.07 1.87
CA PHE A 275 -15.38 -3.70 1.42
C PHE A 275 -14.52 -2.70 2.17
N THR A 276 -14.22 -1.59 1.50
CA THR A 276 -13.46 -0.48 2.06
C THR A 276 -14.13 0.83 1.71
N MET A 277 -13.94 1.83 2.54
CA MET A 277 -14.41 3.19 2.30
C MET A 277 -13.33 4.20 2.68
N GLY A 278 -13.40 5.39 2.10
CA GLY A 278 -12.48 6.46 2.45
C GLY A 278 -13.02 7.84 2.12
N VAL A 279 -12.51 8.81 2.86
CA VAL A 279 -12.74 10.22 2.59
C VAL A 279 -11.40 10.97 2.65
N GLY A 280 -11.23 11.97 1.80
CA GLY A 280 -10.03 12.79 1.77
C GLY A 280 -10.37 14.27 1.63
N PHE A 281 -9.53 15.10 2.21
CA PHE A 281 -9.58 16.54 2.08
C PHE A 281 -8.26 17.03 1.50
N ARG A 282 -8.33 17.77 0.41
CA ARG A 282 -7.20 18.40 -0.27
C ARG A 282 -7.23 19.88 -0.01
N LEU A 283 -6.21 20.40 0.62
CA LEU A 283 -6.08 21.82 0.96
C LEU A 283 -4.86 22.38 0.25
N ASN A 284 -5.09 23.36 -0.61
CA ASN A 284 -4.03 24.10 -1.28
C ASN A 284 -4.00 25.51 -0.68
N THR A 285 -3.06 25.77 0.23
CA THR A 285 -2.99 27.03 0.97
C THR A 285 -1.53 27.44 1.15
N LEU A 286 -1.22 28.71 0.89
CA LEU A 286 0.11 29.31 1.11
C LEU A 286 1.28 28.61 0.37
N GLY A 287 1.01 27.97 -0.78
CA GLY A 287 2.04 27.23 -1.53
C GLY A 287 2.29 25.80 -1.04
N PHE A 288 1.50 25.31 -0.08
CA PHE A 288 1.53 23.93 0.39
C PHE A 288 0.31 23.18 -0.13
N ASN A 289 0.52 22.01 -0.70
CA ASN A 289 -0.52 21.05 -0.99
C ASN A 289 -0.60 20.07 0.18
N SER A 290 -1.66 20.14 0.96
CA SER A 290 -1.89 19.24 2.10
C SER A 290 -3.05 18.31 1.80
N VAL A 291 -2.89 17.02 2.10
CA VAL A 291 -3.92 16.00 1.96
C VAL A 291 -4.13 15.33 3.31
N LEU A 292 -5.37 15.32 3.77
CA LEU A 292 -5.79 14.57 4.96
C LEU A 292 -6.76 13.49 4.51
N ASP A 293 -6.40 12.25 4.69
CA ASP A 293 -7.18 11.09 4.28
C ASP A 293 -7.57 10.22 5.48
N TYR A 294 -8.77 9.69 5.43
CA TYR A 294 -9.27 8.63 6.29
C TYR A 294 -9.67 7.43 5.45
N GLY A 295 -9.33 6.23 5.91
CA GLY A 295 -9.68 4.96 5.29
C GLY A 295 -10.20 3.95 6.32
N TYR A 296 -11.25 3.24 5.94
CA TYR A 296 -11.85 2.15 6.69
C TYR A 296 -11.75 0.86 5.88
N ASN A 297 -11.27 -0.22 6.52
CA ASN A 297 -11.24 -1.55 5.95
C ASN A 297 -12.06 -2.50 6.83
N ASN A 298 -13.03 -3.17 6.22
CA ASN A 298 -13.91 -4.09 6.90
C ASN A 298 -13.35 -5.51 6.89
N PHE A 299 -13.44 -6.17 8.04
CA PHE A 299 -13.11 -7.58 8.22
C PHE A 299 -14.36 -8.37 8.60
N LYS A 300 -14.52 -9.57 8.03
CA LYS A 300 -15.71 -10.41 8.25
C LYS A 300 -15.88 -10.85 9.69
N TYR A 301 -14.78 -11.18 10.37
CA TYR A 301 -14.76 -11.83 11.68
C TYR A 301 -13.94 -11.04 12.73
N LEU A 302 -13.29 -9.97 12.34
CA LEU A 302 -12.46 -9.12 13.19
C LEU A 302 -13.00 -7.70 13.16
N PRO A 303 -12.69 -6.87 14.16
CA PRO A 303 -12.99 -5.44 14.09
C PRO A 303 -12.40 -4.80 12.84
N GLY A 304 -13.12 -3.85 12.25
CA GLY A 304 -12.59 -3.08 11.12
C GLY A 304 -11.41 -2.20 11.54
N THR A 305 -10.53 -1.91 10.60
CA THR A 305 -9.35 -1.07 10.84
C THR A 305 -9.56 0.34 10.32
N HIS A 306 -8.90 1.30 10.99
CA HIS A 306 -9.01 2.73 10.72
C HIS A 306 -7.64 3.30 10.42
N SER A 307 -7.49 3.91 9.25
CA SER A 307 -6.24 4.54 8.81
C SER A 307 -6.41 6.03 8.62
N PHE A 308 -5.44 6.79 9.06
CA PHE A 308 -5.36 8.25 8.90
C PHE A 308 -4.04 8.59 8.23
N THR A 309 -4.07 9.39 7.18
CA THR A 309 -2.88 9.86 6.47
C THR A 309 -2.88 11.38 6.40
N LEU A 310 -1.75 11.98 6.73
CA LEU A 310 -1.44 13.37 6.44
C LEU A 310 -0.24 13.41 5.49
N GLU A 311 -0.41 14.05 4.35
CA GLU A 311 0.69 14.30 3.40
C GLU A 311 0.75 15.79 3.08
N ILE A 312 1.96 16.36 3.07
CA ILE A 312 2.24 17.75 2.76
C ILE A 312 3.28 17.79 1.66
N GLN A 313 3.01 18.54 0.59
CA GLN A 313 3.91 18.75 -0.53
C GLN A 313 4.16 20.24 -0.75
N LEU A 314 5.43 20.57 -1.05
CA LEU A 314 5.94 21.88 -1.41
C LEU A 314 6.17 21.97 -2.91
#